data_5284370eff89320b5d9bdcb7e991e731
#
_entry.id   5284370eff89320b5d9bdcb7e991e731
#
_cell.length_a   1.000
_cell.length_b   1.000
_cell.length_c   1.000
_cell.angle_alpha   90.00
_cell.angle_beta   90.00
_cell.angle_gamma   90.00
#
_symmetry.space_group_name_H-M   'P 1'
#
loop_
_entity.id
_entity.type
_entity.pdbx_description
1 polymer ?
#
loop_
_entity_poly.entity_id
_entity_poly.type
_entity_poly.pdbx_seq_one_letter_code
_entity_poly.pdbx_strand_id
1 'polypeptide(L)'
;MFPVNRRTAAAAAFLAGITPLALAQAPAAYPNKPIRILVPFAPGGSLDPVARLIGDRLTQAWGQPVIVDNRAGGNTTIATLAAAKSPPDGHTLLLTASTHVINPLLMANLPYDSEKDFLPVATLIKSEFALVVHPSVPANTVQEFIALAKSRPDGIDYASSGHGNANHIAAELFNQVAGTRMRHVPYKGGGQAVQDLLSGQVKAIFSVPFTVTPHIKSGKLRALAHTGAAGLPGVPTFSQAGLPAFDLRSWQAIMVPAGTPRPVIDKLATELGKIMNDPTTQEKLAATGQEVWFQGPEAFSAMMKADTKKFGDIIRIANIKME
;
A
#
# COMPACT_ATOMS: atom_id res chain seq x y z
N MET A 1 100.76 8.81 -8.98
CA MET A 1 100.64 10.24 -9.32
C MET A 1 99.82 10.32 -10.60
N PHE A 2 98.46 10.40 -10.54
CA PHE A 2 97.55 10.74 -11.63
C PHE A 2 96.25 11.30 -11.06
N PRO A 3 95.69 12.36 -11.58
CA PRO A 3 94.66 13.15 -10.90
C PRO A 3 93.31 12.60 -11.08
N VAL A 4 92.47 12.70 -10.05
CA VAL A 4 91.07 12.40 -9.97
C VAL A 4 90.27 13.45 -10.76
N ASN A 5 89.52 13.05 -11.75
CA ASN A 5 88.67 13.91 -12.53
C ASN A 5 87.25 13.99 -11.91
N ARG A 6 86.96 15.15 -11.34
CA ARG A 6 85.67 15.53 -10.79
C ARG A 6 84.79 16.01 -11.94
N ARG A 7 83.87 15.19 -12.40
CA ARG A 7 82.66 15.63 -13.18
C ARG A 7 81.70 14.44 -13.40
N THR A 8 80.86 14.15 -12.45
CA THR A 8 79.58 13.45 -12.67
C THR A 8 78.79 13.57 -11.38
N ALA A 9 78.17 14.71 -11.18
CA ALA A 9 77.14 14.91 -10.19
C ALA A 9 76.15 15.92 -10.80
N ALA A 10 75.02 15.45 -11.25
CA ALA A 10 73.76 16.21 -11.42
C ALA A 10 72.85 15.58 -12.48
N ALA A 11 72.18 14.48 -12.16
CA ALA A 11 71.02 14.01 -12.90
C ALA A 11 70.17 13.10 -11.97
N ALA A 12 69.74 13.67 -10.86
CA ALA A 12 68.73 13.02 -10.03
C ALA A 12 67.75 14.09 -9.56
N ALA A 13 66.51 13.83 -9.76
CA ALA A 13 65.37 14.61 -9.30
C ALA A 13 64.66 15.43 -10.39
N PHE A 14 63.65 14.81 -10.99
CA PHE A 14 62.33 15.40 -11.23
C PHE A 14 61.35 14.31 -11.73
N LEU A 15 61.10 13.30 -10.89
CA LEU A 15 59.89 12.48 -10.97
C LEU A 15 58.88 13.11 -9.99
N ALA A 16 58.39 14.31 -10.37
CA ALA A 16 57.24 14.91 -9.71
C ALA A 16 56.03 14.04 -9.95
N GLY A 17 55.50 13.45 -8.87
CA GLY A 17 54.36 12.57 -8.86
C GLY A 17 53.15 13.20 -9.50
N ILE A 18 52.72 12.62 -10.61
CA ILE A 18 51.37 12.80 -11.14
C ILE A 18 50.48 11.93 -10.23
N THR A 19 49.98 12.50 -9.14
CA THR A 19 48.84 11.95 -8.41
C THR A 19 47.67 12.04 -9.35
N PRO A 20 47.02 10.91 -9.72
CA PRO A 20 45.78 10.99 -10.46
C PRO A 20 44.78 11.71 -9.55
N LEU A 21 44.35 12.93 -9.93
CA LEU A 21 43.12 13.50 -9.39
C LEU A 21 42.02 12.48 -9.73
N ALA A 22 41.60 11.70 -8.73
CA ALA A 22 40.35 10.98 -8.81
C ALA A 22 39.27 12.05 -8.99
N LEU A 23 38.86 12.27 -10.24
CA LEU A 23 37.65 13.00 -10.56
C LEU A 23 36.54 12.27 -9.82
N ALA A 24 36.15 12.80 -8.66
CA ALA A 24 34.95 12.37 -7.97
C ALA A 24 33.82 12.56 -8.98
N GLN A 25 33.37 11.47 -9.62
CA GLN A 25 32.19 11.50 -10.48
C GLN A 25 31.08 12.09 -9.63
N ALA A 26 30.57 13.26 -10.03
CA ALA A 26 29.37 13.82 -9.45
C ALA A 26 28.31 12.70 -9.46
N PRO A 27 27.57 12.49 -8.36
CA PRO A 27 26.53 11.46 -8.31
C PRO A 27 25.64 11.62 -9.52
N ALA A 28 25.53 10.58 -10.34
CA ALA A 28 24.70 10.63 -11.55
C ALA A 28 23.29 11.10 -11.14
N ALA A 29 22.78 12.09 -11.88
CA ALA A 29 21.50 12.72 -11.55
C ALA A 29 20.41 11.63 -11.51
N TYR A 30 19.78 11.42 -10.33
CA TYR A 30 18.65 10.52 -10.19
C TYR A 30 17.38 11.15 -10.81
N PRO A 31 16.51 10.38 -11.51
CA PRO A 31 16.75 9.03 -12.03
C PRO A 31 17.60 9.06 -13.31
N ASN A 32 18.50 8.09 -13.47
CA ASN A 32 19.38 7.95 -14.64
C ASN A 32 19.14 6.66 -15.44
N LYS A 33 18.14 5.89 -15.05
CA LYS A 33 17.68 4.65 -15.70
C LYS A 33 16.19 4.44 -15.41
N PRO A 34 15.52 3.48 -16.07
CA PRO A 34 14.12 3.17 -15.81
C PRO A 34 13.83 2.87 -14.33
N ILE A 35 12.69 3.38 -13.83
CA ILE A 35 12.17 3.10 -12.51
C ILE A 35 11.19 1.94 -12.62
N ARG A 36 11.16 1.05 -11.63
CA ARG A 36 10.19 -0.02 -11.52
C ARG A 36 9.32 0.19 -10.28
N ILE A 37 8.01 0.15 -10.45
CA ILE A 37 7.05 0.12 -9.35
C ILE A 37 6.55 -1.33 -9.19
N LEU A 38 6.96 -2.00 -8.12
CA LEU A 38 6.46 -3.32 -7.75
C LEU A 38 5.10 -3.18 -7.07
N VAL A 39 4.10 -3.88 -7.58
CA VAL A 39 2.72 -3.87 -7.07
C VAL A 39 2.36 -5.28 -6.60
N PRO A 40 2.07 -5.49 -5.29
CA PRO A 40 1.87 -6.82 -4.72
C PRO A 40 0.47 -7.41 -4.98
N PHE A 41 -0.28 -6.86 -5.93
CA PHE A 41 -1.63 -7.30 -6.29
C PHE A 41 -1.76 -7.48 -7.79
N ALA A 42 -2.75 -8.31 -8.19
CA ALA A 42 -3.05 -8.53 -9.59
C ALA A 42 -3.46 -7.24 -10.32
N PRO A 43 -3.21 -7.14 -11.62
CA PRO A 43 -3.71 -6.04 -12.44
C PRO A 43 -5.23 -5.85 -12.29
N GLY A 44 -5.69 -4.60 -12.37
CA GLY A 44 -7.11 -4.25 -12.19
C GLY A 44 -7.59 -4.16 -10.74
N GLY A 45 -6.76 -4.45 -9.75
CA GLY A 45 -7.03 -4.16 -8.34
C GLY A 45 -6.90 -2.67 -8.02
N SER A 46 -7.23 -2.26 -6.78
CA SER A 46 -7.26 -0.84 -6.37
C SER A 46 -5.90 -0.13 -6.43
N LEU A 47 -4.78 -0.86 -6.37
CA LEU A 47 -3.43 -0.30 -6.45
C LEU A 47 -2.96 -0.10 -7.90
N ASP A 48 -3.44 -0.90 -8.85
CA ASP A 48 -2.95 -0.87 -10.22
C ASP A 48 -3.22 0.47 -10.94
N PRO A 49 -4.42 1.07 -10.88
CA PRO A 49 -4.66 2.40 -11.47
C PRO A 49 -3.78 3.48 -10.86
N VAL A 50 -3.53 3.42 -9.55
CA VAL A 50 -2.66 4.38 -8.84
C VAL A 50 -1.21 4.23 -9.30
N ALA A 51 -0.70 2.98 -9.41
CA ALA A 51 0.64 2.70 -9.91
C ALA A 51 0.85 3.25 -11.32
N ARG A 52 -0.11 3.02 -12.22
CA ARG A 52 -0.04 3.49 -13.62
C ARG A 52 -0.10 5.00 -13.71
N LEU A 53 -1.03 5.63 -12.98
CA LEU A 53 -1.14 7.09 -12.94
C LEU A 53 0.16 7.74 -12.46
N ILE A 54 0.75 7.24 -11.37
CA ILE A 54 2.03 7.73 -10.85
C ILE A 54 3.16 7.44 -11.85
N GLY A 55 3.19 6.24 -12.43
CA GLY A 55 4.20 5.87 -13.42
C GLY A 55 4.22 6.78 -14.62
N ASP A 56 3.05 7.09 -15.18
CA ASP A 56 2.90 8.00 -16.30
C ASP A 56 3.36 9.42 -15.94
N ARG A 57 2.95 9.93 -14.77
CA ARG A 57 3.31 11.27 -14.31
C ARG A 57 4.81 11.40 -14.00
N LEU A 58 5.41 10.39 -13.35
CA LEU A 58 6.87 10.38 -13.11
C LEU A 58 7.66 10.29 -14.43
N THR A 59 7.17 9.50 -15.38
CA THR A 59 7.78 9.42 -16.72
C THR A 59 7.76 10.80 -17.41
N GLN A 60 6.64 11.51 -17.34
CA GLN A 60 6.51 12.86 -17.89
C GLN A 60 7.44 13.87 -17.20
N ALA A 61 7.53 13.79 -15.86
CA ALA A 61 8.31 14.73 -15.07
C ALA A 61 9.83 14.55 -15.23
N TRP A 62 10.30 13.30 -15.38
CA TRP A 62 11.73 12.98 -15.33
C TRP A 62 12.32 12.46 -16.63
N GLY A 63 11.50 12.16 -17.65
CA GLY A 63 11.96 11.65 -18.93
C GLY A 63 12.52 10.22 -18.89
N GLN A 64 12.40 9.54 -17.73
CA GLN A 64 12.80 8.14 -17.57
C GLN A 64 11.56 7.25 -17.54
N PRO A 65 11.57 6.12 -18.25
CA PRO A 65 10.45 5.17 -18.22
C PRO A 65 10.16 4.66 -16.80
N VAL A 66 8.88 4.60 -16.43
CA VAL A 66 8.43 3.97 -15.18
C VAL A 66 7.58 2.75 -15.53
N ILE A 67 8.04 1.58 -15.08
CA ILE A 67 7.45 0.27 -15.40
C ILE A 67 6.67 -0.21 -14.18
N VAL A 68 5.37 -0.48 -14.37
CA VAL A 68 4.53 -1.11 -13.34
C VAL A 68 4.66 -2.63 -13.47
N ASP A 69 5.10 -3.28 -12.40
CA ASP A 69 5.35 -4.74 -12.33
C ASP A 69 4.46 -5.35 -11.24
N ASN A 70 3.35 -5.96 -11.67
CA ASN A 70 2.40 -6.60 -10.76
C ASN A 70 2.89 -8.01 -10.38
N ARG A 71 3.16 -8.23 -9.09
CA ARG A 71 3.62 -9.52 -8.54
C ARG A 71 2.71 -9.95 -7.39
N ALA A 72 1.54 -10.42 -7.73
CA ALA A 72 0.58 -10.92 -6.76
C ALA A 72 1.01 -12.26 -6.14
N GLY A 73 0.56 -12.52 -4.91
CA GLY A 73 0.72 -13.81 -4.24
C GLY A 73 1.37 -13.70 -2.84
N GLY A 74 1.26 -14.80 -2.07
CA GLY A 74 1.80 -14.90 -0.72
C GLY A 74 1.34 -13.81 0.24
N ASN A 75 0.11 -13.35 0.13
CA ASN A 75 -0.39 -12.19 0.90
C ASN A 75 0.54 -10.97 0.78
N THR A 76 0.92 -10.60 -0.42
CA THR A 76 1.87 -9.51 -0.79
C THR A 76 3.36 -9.81 -0.62
N THR A 77 3.74 -10.94 0.00
CA THR A 77 5.15 -11.24 0.34
C THR A 77 6.04 -11.38 -0.90
N ILE A 78 5.52 -11.85 -2.04
CA ILE A 78 6.32 -12.05 -3.26
C ILE A 78 6.90 -10.72 -3.77
N ALA A 79 6.06 -9.71 -3.96
CA ALA A 79 6.52 -8.39 -4.43
C ALA A 79 7.35 -7.67 -3.36
N THR A 80 6.93 -7.76 -2.09
CA THR A 80 7.62 -7.11 -0.99
C THR A 80 9.04 -7.67 -0.82
N LEU A 81 9.22 -9.00 -0.86
CA LEU A 81 10.55 -9.61 -0.82
C LEU A 81 11.41 -9.20 -2.01
N ALA A 82 10.81 -9.15 -3.22
CA ALA A 82 11.53 -8.71 -4.40
C ALA A 82 12.00 -7.26 -4.29
N ALA A 83 11.19 -6.38 -3.68
CA ALA A 83 11.59 -5.00 -3.37
C ALA A 83 12.72 -4.96 -2.33
N ALA A 84 12.59 -5.68 -1.21
CA ALA A 84 13.60 -5.72 -0.15
C ALA A 84 14.99 -6.13 -0.66
N LYS A 85 15.02 -7.04 -1.65
CA LYS A 85 16.27 -7.54 -2.27
C LYS A 85 16.78 -6.67 -3.43
N SER A 86 16.10 -5.60 -3.77
CA SER A 86 16.51 -4.72 -4.87
C SER A 86 17.61 -3.75 -4.41
N PRO A 87 18.47 -3.25 -5.33
CA PRO A 87 19.44 -2.23 -4.99
C PRO A 87 18.79 -0.99 -4.36
N PRO A 88 19.39 -0.42 -3.30
CA PRO A 88 18.85 0.76 -2.61
C PRO A 88 19.24 2.06 -3.33
N ASP A 89 18.97 2.17 -4.62
CA ASP A 89 19.32 3.30 -5.48
C ASP A 89 18.11 4.14 -5.92
N GLY A 90 16.91 3.80 -5.41
CA GLY A 90 15.66 4.49 -5.71
C GLY A 90 14.99 4.09 -7.02
N HIS A 91 15.58 3.19 -7.82
CA HIS A 91 14.98 2.76 -9.09
C HIS A 91 14.02 1.57 -8.94
N THR A 92 13.89 1.01 -7.75
CA THR A 92 12.83 0.08 -7.41
C THR A 92 11.98 0.67 -6.29
N LEU A 93 10.70 0.89 -6.58
CA LEU A 93 9.70 1.38 -5.65
C LEU A 93 8.74 0.22 -5.31
N LEU A 94 8.31 0.13 -4.07
CA LEU A 94 7.22 -0.74 -3.65
C LEU A 94 5.97 0.11 -3.45
N LEU A 95 4.94 -0.07 -4.27
CA LEU A 95 3.61 0.44 -3.97
C LEU A 95 2.90 -0.59 -3.10
N THR A 96 2.68 -0.27 -1.86
CA THR A 96 2.09 -1.17 -0.86
C THR A 96 0.81 -0.61 -0.24
N ALA A 97 0.22 -1.38 0.65
CA ALA A 97 -0.97 -1.03 1.42
C ALA A 97 -0.75 -1.34 2.92
N SER A 98 -1.77 -1.15 3.75
CA SER A 98 -1.71 -1.47 5.19
C SER A 98 -1.35 -2.93 5.51
N THR A 99 -1.44 -3.85 4.51
CA THR A 99 -0.89 -5.21 4.64
C THR A 99 0.60 -5.24 5.00
N HIS A 100 1.34 -4.18 4.69
CA HIS A 100 2.76 -4.06 5.06
C HIS A 100 2.98 -4.07 6.58
N VAL A 101 2.10 -3.45 7.34
CA VAL A 101 2.14 -3.44 8.82
C VAL A 101 1.30 -4.55 9.44
N ILE A 102 0.36 -5.14 8.70
CA ILE A 102 -0.48 -6.24 9.19
C ILE A 102 0.27 -7.58 9.13
N ASN A 103 1.00 -7.85 8.04
CA ASN A 103 1.68 -9.12 7.83
C ASN A 103 2.64 -9.53 8.98
N PRO A 104 3.48 -8.63 9.53
CA PRO A 104 4.34 -8.97 10.67
C PRO A 104 3.58 -9.39 11.93
N LEU A 105 2.32 -8.94 12.07
CA LEU A 105 1.47 -9.26 13.22
C LEU A 105 0.81 -10.63 13.10
N LEU A 106 0.72 -11.17 11.87
CA LEU A 106 0.02 -12.40 11.57
C LEU A 106 0.93 -13.54 11.12
N MET A 107 2.06 -13.22 10.48
CA MET A 107 2.96 -14.20 9.87
C MET A 107 4.24 -14.33 10.70
N ALA A 108 4.40 -15.45 11.38
CA ALA A 108 5.58 -15.70 12.22
C ALA A 108 6.90 -15.76 11.41
N ASN A 109 6.85 -16.18 10.14
CA ASN A 109 8.01 -16.40 9.28
C ASN A 109 7.94 -15.57 8.01
N LEU A 110 7.99 -14.23 8.16
CA LEU A 110 8.14 -13.35 6.99
C LEU A 110 9.57 -13.47 6.43
N PRO A 111 9.73 -13.55 5.10
CA PRO A 111 11.05 -13.63 4.47
C PRO A 111 11.78 -12.28 4.38
N TYR A 112 11.27 -11.25 5.02
CA TYR A 112 11.80 -9.88 5.11
C TYR A 112 11.36 -9.23 6.44
N ASP A 113 12.07 -8.18 6.83
CA ASP A 113 11.71 -7.34 7.98
C ASP A 113 10.98 -6.07 7.46
N SER A 114 9.69 -5.96 7.77
CA SER A 114 8.86 -4.84 7.28
C SER A 114 9.33 -3.46 7.76
N GLU A 115 10.03 -3.38 8.90
CA GLU A 115 10.53 -2.12 9.44
C GLU A 115 11.96 -1.81 8.99
N LYS A 116 12.84 -2.85 8.95
CA LYS A 116 14.27 -2.64 8.69
C LYS A 116 14.64 -2.67 7.22
N ASP A 117 13.91 -3.42 6.39
CA ASP A 117 14.25 -3.59 4.97
C ASP A 117 13.69 -2.48 4.08
N PHE A 118 12.92 -1.54 4.64
CA PHE A 118 12.25 -0.48 3.88
C PHE A 118 12.37 0.89 4.51
N LEU A 119 12.36 1.92 3.66
CA LEU A 119 12.20 3.30 4.05
C LEU A 119 10.91 3.88 3.45
N PRO A 120 10.10 4.62 4.24
CA PRO A 120 8.90 5.27 3.76
C PRO A 120 9.25 6.43 2.82
N VAL A 121 8.51 6.57 1.73
CA VAL A 121 8.60 7.72 0.83
C VAL A 121 7.39 8.62 1.01
N ALA A 122 6.18 8.10 0.76
CA ALA A 122 4.96 8.86 0.94
C ALA A 122 3.73 7.96 0.98
N THR A 123 2.70 8.36 1.73
CA THR A 123 1.34 7.87 1.50
C THR A 123 0.76 8.57 0.27
N LEU A 124 -0.16 7.91 -0.41
CA LEU A 124 -0.77 8.39 -1.64
C LEU A 124 -2.29 8.50 -1.51
N ILE A 125 -2.89 7.41 -1.05
CA ILE A 125 -4.34 7.20 -1.00
C ILE A 125 -4.73 6.76 0.40
N LYS A 126 -5.82 7.31 0.88
CA LYS A 126 -6.59 6.76 1.98
C LYS A 126 -7.70 5.89 1.38
N SER A 127 -7.76 4.66 1.82
CA SER A 127 -8.80 3.71 1.41
C SER A 127 -9.74 3.47 2.57
N GLU A 128 -11.01 3.70 2.31
CA GLU A 128 -12.09 3.51 3.25
C GLU A 128 -12.78 2.17 2.99
N PHE A 129 -13.54 1.70 3.96
CA PHE A 129 -14.31 0.47 3.83
C PHE A 129 -15.80 0.76 3.82
N ALA A 130 -16.51 0.03 2.97
CA ALA A 130 -17.96 -0.04 3.00
C ALA A 130 -18.41 -1.46 3.37
N LEU A 131 -19.40 -1.58 4.23
CA LEU A 131 -20.15 -2.81 4.41
C LEU A 131 -21.15 -2.92 3.27
N VAL A 132 -20.94 -3.91 2.43
CA VAL A 132 -21.77 -4.17 1.24
C VAL A 132 -22.35 -5.56 1.34
N VAL A 133 -23.64 -5.68 1.02
CA VAL A 133 -24.38 -6.93 1.08
C VAL A 133 -25.03 -7.27 -0.25
N HIS A 134 -25.24 -8.56 -0.48
CA HIS A 134 -26.09 -9.03 -1.58
C HIS A 134 -27.55 -8.64 -1.34
N PRO A 135 -28.33 -8.26 -2.36
CA PRO A 135 -29.75 -7.84 -2.19
C PRO A 135 -30.66 -8.87 -1.52
N SER A 136 -30.30 -10.15 -1.53
CA SER A 136 -31.05 -11.21 -0.80
C SER A 136 -30.93 -11.13 0.72
N VAL A 137 -30.03 -10.32 1.24
CA VAL A 137 -29.90 -10.07 2.69
C VAL A 137 -31.05 -9.13 3.09
N PRO A 138 -31.95 -9.56 4.02
CA PRO A 138 -33.09 -8.76 4.43
C PRO A 138 -32.68 -7.70 5.47
N ALA A 139 -31.77 -6.81 5.06
CA ALA A 139 -31.29 -5.69 5.86
C ALA A 139 -31.00 -4.49 4.97
N ASN A 140 -31.54 -3.33 5.32
CA ASN A 140 -31.36 -2.06 4.62
C ASN A 140 -30.50 -1.07 5.41
N THR A 141 -30.28 -1.36 6.68
CA THR A 141 -29.49 -0.56 7.62
C THR A 141 -28.44 -1.42 8.33
N VAL A 142 -27.43 -0.78 8.91
CA VAL A 142 -26.42 -1.48 9.73
C VAL A 142 -27.09 -2.16 10.94
N GLN A 143 -28.09 -1.51 11.57
CA GLN A 143 -28.78 -2.06 12.73
C GLN A 143 -29.59 -3.31 12.37
N GLU A 144 -30.30 -3.30 11.24
CA GLU A 144 -31.01 -4.50 10.75
C GLU A 144 -30.03 -5.62 10.44
N PHE A 145 -28.86 -5.28 9.85
CA PHE A 145 -27.83 -6.27 9.56
C PHE A 145 -27.23 -6.86 10.86
N ILE A 146 -26.97 -6.02 11.86
CA ILE A 146 -26.48 -6.46 13.18
C ILE A 146 -27.51 -7.39 13.85
N ALA A 147 -28.80 -7.01 13.83
CA ALA A 147 -29.86 -7.84 14.39
C ALA A 147 -29.96 -9.20 13.68
N LEU A 148 -29.88 -9.20 12.34
CA LEU A 148 -29.86 -10.42 11.55
C LEU A 148 -28.65 -11.30 11.88
N ALA A 149 -27.45 -10.72 11.94
CA ALA A 149 -26.22 -11.47 12.24
C ALA A 149 -26.23 -12.06 13.66
N LYS A 150 -26.78 -11.34 14.64
CA LYS A 150 -26.96 -11.85 16.00
C LYS A 150 -27.97 -12.97 16.10
N SER A 151 -29.05 -12.94 15.30
CA SER A 151 -30.06 -14.00 15.27
C SER A 151 -29.58 -15.29 14.61
N ARG A 152 -28.47 -15.22 13.86
CA ARG A 152 -27.88 -16.36 13.11
C ARG A 152 -26.39 -16.40 13.28
N PRO A 153 -25.84 -16.73 14.46
CA PRO A 153 -24.41 -16.87 14.65
C PRO A 153 -23.82 -17.86 13.62
N ASP A 154 -22.71 -17.46 12.97
CA ASP A 154 -22.07 -18.17 11.84
C ASP A 154 -22.97 -18.40 10.62
N GLY A 155 -24.17 -17.80 10.59
CA GLY A 155 -25.13 -17.94 9.48
C GLY A 155 -25.00 -16.90 8.36
N ILE A 156 -24.07 -15.95 8.50
CA ILE A 156 -23.77 -14.96 7.47
C ILE A 156 -22.32 -15.13 7.06
N ASP A 157 -22.11 -15.53 5.79
CA ASP A 157 -20.80 -15.60 5.18
C ASP A 157 -20.37 -14.24 4.68
N TYR A 158 -19.18 -13.81 5.08
CA TYR A 158 -18.54 -12.63 4.51
C TYR A 158 -17.29 -12.99 3.74
N ALA A 159 -17.09 -12.33 2.61
CA ALA A 159 -15.90 -12.50 1.77
C ALA A 159 -14.76 -11.57 2.17
N SER A 160 -13.54 -12.01 1.95
CA SER A 160 -12.34 -11.15 1.98
C SER A 160 -11.40 -11.46 0.81
N SER A 161 -10.45 -10.55 0.54
CA SER A 161 -9.39 -10.77 -0.44
C SER A 161 -8.26 -11.68 0.05
N GLY A 162 -8.46 -12.36 1.18
CA GLY A 162 -7.54 -13.32 1.79
C GLY A 162 -7.41 -13.15 3.31
N HIS A 163 -6.89 -14.15 3.96
CA HIS A 163 -6.59 -14.12 5.39
C HIS A 163 -5.65 -12.95 5.72
N GLY A 164 -5.94 -12.22 6.81
CA GLY A 164 -5.11 -11.12 7.28
C GLY A 164 -5.10 -9.87 6.40
N ASN A 165 -5.84 -9.84 5.29
CA ASN A 165 -6.01 -8.61 4.54
C ASN A 165 -6.86 -7.58 5.29
N ALA A 166 -6.72 -6.32 4.94
CA ALA A 166 -7.39 -5.22 5.65
C ALA A 166 -8.91 -5.35 5.68
N ASN A 167 -9.52 -5.91 4.64
CA ASN A 167 -10.97 -6.17 4.61
C ASN A 167 -11.40 -7.35 5.50
N HIS A 168 -10.55 -8.36 5.73
CA HIS A 168 -10.76 -9.37 6.77
C HIS A 168 -10.71 -8.72 8.16
N ILE A 169 -9.67 -7.92 8.42
CA ILE A 169 -9.53 -7.18 9.69
C ILE A 169 -10.75 -6.25 9.92
N ALA A 170 -11.25 -5.62 8.86
CA ALA A 170 -12.45 -4.78 8.94
C ALA A 170 -13.68 -5.58 9.38
N ALA A 171 -13.89 -6.77 8.81
CA ALA A 171 -15.02 -7.62 9.18
C ALA A 171 -14.90 -8.14 10.63
N GLU A 172 -13.70 -8.48 11.06
CA GLU A 172 -13.49 -8.93 12.44
C GLU A 172 -13.62 -7.79 13.46
N LEU A 173 -13.16 -6.58 13.13
CA LEU A 173 -13.46 -5.40 13.93
C LEU A 173 -14.98 -5.18 14.04
N PHE A 174 -15.71 -5.34 12.92
CA PHE A 174 -17.16 -5.22 12.94
C PHE A 174 -17.80 -6.28 13.84
N ASN A 175 -17.40 -7.55 13.72
CA ASN A 175 -17.85 -8.63 14.59
C ASN A 175 -17.66 -8.26 16.08
N GLN A 176 -16.49 -7.69 16.40
CA GLN A 176 -16.16 -7.29 17.77
C GLN A 176 -17.04 -6.11 18.25
N VAL A 177 -17.08 -4.99 17.50
CA VAL A 177 -17.76 -3.77 17.97
C VAL A 177 -19.28 -3.88 17.90
N ALA A 178 -19.82 -4.67 16.98
CA ALA A 178 -21.24 -4.95 16.83
C ALA A 178 -21.72 -6.15 17.70
N GLY A 179 -20.81 -6.96 18.27
CA GLY A 179 -21.12 -8.17 18.98
C GLY A 179 -21.79 -9.22 18.09
N THR A 180 -21.36 -9.33 16.83
CA THR A 180 -21.82 -10.31 15.85
C THR A 180 -20.81 -11.42 15.66
N ARG A 181 -21.20 -12.50 14.99
CA ARG A 181 -20.34 -13.60 14.61
C ARG A 181 -20.69 -14.05 13.20
N MET A 182 -19.97 -13.48 12.21
CA MET A 182 -20.06 -13.86 10.82
C MET A 182 -18.95 -14.86 10.47
N ARG A 183 -19.18 -15.72 9.47
CA ARG A 183 -18.22 -16.72 9.03
C ARG A 183 -17.34 -16.14 7.90
N HIS A 184 -16.02 -16.23 8.07
CA HIS A 184 -15.06 -15.76 7.07
C HIS A 184 -14.91 -16.74 5.90
N VAL A 185 -14.97 -16.23 4.68
CA VAL A 185 -14.68 -16.95 3.42
C VAL A 185 -13.54 -16.20 2.69
N PRO A 186 -12.29 -16.68 2.79
CA PRO A 186 -11.15 -16.05 2.15
C PRO A 186 -11.05 -16.38 0.66
N TYR A 187 -10.72 -15.36 -0.17
CA TYR A 187 -10.46 -15.49 -1.60
C TYR A 187 -9.02 -15.08 -1.95
N LYS A 188 -8.53 -15.45 -3.14
CA LYS A 188 -7.19 -15.08 -3.62
C LYS A 188 -7.12 -13.66 -4.21
N GLY A 189 -8.07 -12.79 -3.84
CA GLY A 189 -8.14 -11.39 -4.28
C GLY A 189 -9.56 -10.83 -4.26
N GLY A 190 -9.67 -9.51 -4.26
CA GLY A 190 -10.96 -8.80 -4.14
C GLY A 190 -11.91 -9.05 -5.33
N GLY A 191 -11.39 -9.22 -6.54
CA GLY A 191 -12.22 -9.46 -7.72
C GLY A 191 -13.07 -10.72 -7.59
N GLN A 192 -12.48 -11.85 -7.19
CA GLN A 192 -13.19 -13.11 -6.99
C GLN A 192 -14.21 -12.99 -5.84
N ALA A 193 -13.82 -12.35 -4.73
CA ALA A 193 -14.72 -12.11 -3.61
C ALA A 193 -15.97 -11.31 -4.01
N VAL A 194 -15.80 -10.29 -4.86
CA VAL A 194 -16.94 -9.49 -5.39
C VAL A 194 -17.82 -10.31 -6.33
N GLN A 195 -17.25 -11.18 -7.17
CA GLN A 195 -18.06 -12.05 -8.05
C GLN A 195 -18.95 -13.01 -7.25
N ASP A 196 -18.43 -13.61 -6.18
CA ASP A 196 -19.20 -14.53 -5.35
C ASP A 196 -20.23 -13.78 -4.47
N LEU A 197 -19.97 -12.52 -4.13
CA LEU A 197 -20.98 -11.65 -3.53
C LEU A 197 -22.09 -11.32 -4.53
N LEU A 198 -21.77 -11.01 -5.80
CA LEU A 198 -22.74 -10.72 -6.87
C LEU A 198 -23.63 -11.93 -7.19
N SER A 199 -23.09 -13.14 -7.09
CA SER A 199 -23.86 -14.37 -7.28
C SER A 199 -24.65 -14.80 -6.03
N GLY A 200 -24.42 -14.13 -4.89
CA GLY A 200 -25.05 -14.46 -3.61
C GLY A 200 -24.50 -15.71 -2.93
N GLN A 201 -23.35 -16.23 -3.35
CA GLN A 201 -22.64 -17.33 -2.66
C GLN A 201 -22.21 -16.90 -1.26
N VAL A 202 -21.69 -15.66 -1.15
CA VAL A 202 -21.46 -15.00 0.13
C VAL A 202 -22.43 -13.85 0.29
N LYS A 203 -22.67 -13.40 1.54
CA LYS A 203 -23.75 -12.46 1.85
C LYS A 203 -23.27 -11.06 2.11
N ALA A 204 -22.02 -10.89 2.54
CA ALA A 204 -21.45 -9.60 2.92
C ALA A 204 -19.97 -9.50 2.52
N ILE A 205 -19.50 -8.28 2.38
CA ILE A 205 -18.09 -7.94 2.23
C ILE A 205 -17.80 -6.57 2.86
N PHE A 206 -16.66 -6.42 3.48
CA PHE A 206 -16.07 -5.11 3.77
C PHE A 206 -15.11 -4.78 2.64
N SER A 207 -15.46 -3.86 1.78
CA SER A 207 -14.71 -3.59 0.55
C SER A 207 -14.38 -2.11 0.40
N VAL A 208 -13.28 -1.84 -0.30
CA VAL A 208 -13.02 -0.46 -0.72
C VAL A 208 -14.05 -0.02 -1.77
N PRO A 209 -14.56 1.22 -1.71
CA PRO A 209 -15.61 1.71 -2.61
C PRO A 209 -15.30 1.49 -4.10
N PHE A 210 -14.04 1.69 -4.51
CA PHE A 210 -13.58 1.48 -5.88
C PHE A 210 -14.10 0.18 -6.52
N THR A 211 -14.08 -0.94 -5.79
CA THR A 211 -14.41 -2.26 -6.33
C THR A 211 -15.91 -2.54 -6.38
N VAL A 212 -16.71 -1.84 -5.59
CA VAL A 212 -18.14 -2.15 -5.40
C VAL A 212 -19.11 -1.07 -5.90
N THR A 213 -18.65 0.18 -6.05
CA THR A 213 -19.50 1.32 -6.47
C THR A 213 -20.24 1.07 -7.78
N PRO A 214 -19.66 0.50 -8.86
CA PRO A 214 -20.40 0.21 -10.09
C PRO A 214 -21.57 -0.75 -9.87
N HIS A 215 -21.39 -1.72 -8.98
CA HIS A 215 -22.41 -2.72 -8.65
C HIS A 215 -23.50 -2.16 -7.72
N ILE A 216 -23.14 -1.24 -6.85
CA ILE A 216 -24.10 -0.51 -6.00
C ILE A 216 -24.97 0.41 -6.87
N LYS A 217 -24.34 1.19 -7.78
CA LYS A 217 -25.05 2.08 -8.71
C LYS A 217 -26.01 1.32 -9.64
N SER A 218 -25.69 0.09 -10.02
CA SER A 218 -26.57 -0.77 -10.84
C SER A 218 -27.59 -1.57 -10.04
N GLY A 219 -27.66 -1.40 -8.71
CA GLY A 219 -28.60 -2.13 -7.83
C GLY A 219 -28.26 -3.61 -7.61
N LYS A 220 -27.14 -4.10 -8.12
CA LYS A 220 -26.71 -5.49 -7.94
C LYS A 220 -26.16 -5.78 -6.56
N LEU A 221 -25.70 -4.75 -5.84
CA LEU A 221 -25.25 -4.80 -4.45
C LEU A 221 -25.85 -3.64 -3.66
N ARG A 222 -25.88 -3.78 -2.35
CA ARG A 222 -26.37 -2.74 -1.43
C ARG A 222 -25.27 -2.39 -0.42
N ALA A 223 -24.90 -1.09 -0.33
CA ALA A 223 -24.05 -0.60 0.74
C ALA A 223 -24.92 -0.20 1.94
N LEU A 224 -24.50 -0.58 3.15
CA LEU A 224 -25.21 -0.28 4.39
C LEU A 224 -24.56 0.87 5.15
N ALA A 225 -23.25 0.96 5.15
CA ALA A 225 -22.47 2.06 5.72
C ALA A 225 -21.03 2.07 5.17
N HIS A 226 -20.32 3.16 5.42
CA HIS A 226 -18.90 3.30 5.07
C HIS A 226 -18.09 4.03 6.16
N THR A 227 -16.75 3.94 6.14
CA THR A 227 -15.87 4.59 7.12
C THR A 227 -15.50 6.03 6.76
N GLY A 228 -15.84 6.49 5.55
CA GLY A 228 -15.57 7.85 5.09
C GLY A 228 -16.33 8.21 3.81
N ALA A 229 -16.15 9.43 3.30
CA ALA A 229 -17.12 10.07 2.42
C ALA A 229 -16.98 9.79 0.91
N ALA A 230 -15.89 9.21 0.43
CA ALA A 230 -15.62 9.16 -1.00
C ALA A 230 -16.40 8.04 -1.71
N GLY A 231 -17.21 8.41 -2.68
CA GLY A 231 -17.73 7.49 -3.70
C GLY A 231 -19.06 6.78 -3.43
N LEU A 232 -19.72 7.00 -2.27
CA LEU A 232 -21.01 6.39 -1.91
C LEU A 232 -22.04 7.42 -1.47
N PRO A 233 -22.51 8.31 -2.38
CA PRO A 233 -23.53 9.31 -2.04
C PRO A 233 -24.81 8.64 -1.50
N GLY A 234 -25.35 9.18 -0.40
CA GLY A 234 -26.60 8.69 0.21
C GLY A 234 -26.42 7.47 1.13
N VAL A 235 -25.25 6.89 1.21
CA VAL A 235 -24.93 5.85 2.19
C VAL A 235 -24.40 6.52 3.47
N PRO A 236 -24.89 6.17 4.68
CA PRO A 236 -24.40 6.77 5.93
C PRO A 236 -22.98 6.28 6.29
N THR A 237 -22.28 7.08 7.06
CA THR A 237 -21.07 6.58 7.75
C THR A 237 -21.45 5.60 8.87
N PHE A 238 -20.51 4.73 9.30
CA PHE A 238 -20.76 3.87 10.46
C PHE A 238 -21.09 4.69 11.72
N SER A 239 -20.47 5.86 11.91
CA SER A 239 -20.78 6.76 13.00
C SER A 239 -22.23 7.27 12.94
N GLN A 240 -22.69 7.72 11.76
CA GLN A 240 -24.08 8.14 11.54
C GLN A 240 -25.08 6.97 11.69
N ALA A 241 -24.62 5.77 11.32
CA ALA A 241 -25.39 4.54 11.49
C ALA A 241 -25.30 3.96 12.93
N GLY A 242 -24.85 4.74 13.93
CA GLY A 242 -24.85 4.34 15.34
C GLY A 242 -23.75 3.34 15.73
N LEU A 243 -22.68 3.22 14.94
CA LEU A 243 -21.52 2.37 15.23
C LEU A 243 -20.21 3.18 15.18
N PRO A 244 -20.03 4.24 16.00
CA PRO A 244 -18.86 5.12 15.96
C PRO A 244 -17.54 4.42 16.31
N ALA A 245 -17.61 3.30 17.03
CA ALA A 245 -16.42 2.49 17.38
C ALA A 245 -15.83 1.76 16.15
N PHE A 246 -16.57 1.65 15.04
CA PHE A 246 -16.05 1.12 13.79
C PHE A 246 -15.34 2.22 13.00
N ASP A 247 -14.08 2.46 13.33
CA ASP A 247 -13.20 3.40 12.61
C ASP A 247 -11.96 2.64 12.13
N LEU A 248 -11.99 2.18 10.90
CA LEU A 248 -10.89 1.51 10.24
C LEU A 248 -10.68 2.07 8.84
N ARG A 249 -9.43 2.34 8.52
CA ARG A 249 -9.02 2.80 7.19
C ARG A 249 -7.80 2.01 6.76
N SER A 250 -7.66 1.85 5.47
CA SER A 250 -6.43 1.37 4.85
C SER A 250 -5.77 2.52 4.10
N TRP A 251 -4.57 2.31 3.63
CA TRP A 251 -3.81 3.27 2.86
C TRP A 251 -3.02 2.59 1.76
N GLN A 252 -2.61 3.37 0.79
CA GLN A 252 -1.67 2.98 -0.24
C GLN A 252 -0.48 3.95 -0.19
N ALA A 253 0.73 3.42 -0.31
CA ALA A 253 1.94 4.20 -0.10
C ALA A 253 3.11 3.67 -0.94
N ILE A 254 4.07 4.55 -1.21
CA ILE A 254 5.35 4.20 -1.81
C ILE A 254 6.41 4.02 -0.71
N MET A 255 7.15 2.94 -0.83
CA MET A 255 8.34 2.64 -0.04
C MET A 255 9.51 2.30 -0.97
N VAL A 256 10.72 2.40 -0.44
CA VAL A 256 11.97 2.01 -1.12
C VAL A 256 12.78 1.07 -0.24
N PRO A 257 13.71 0.27 -0.80
CA PRO A 257 14.63 -0.55 -0.02
C PRO A 257 15.42 0.26 1.00
N ALA A 258 15.70 -0.34 2.16
CA ALA A 258 16.57 0.25 3.17
C ALA A 258 17.96 0.58 2.59
N GLY A 259 18.56 1.69 3.04
CA GLY A 259 19.81 2.18 2.49
C GLY A 259 19.67 3.11 1.27
N THR A 260 18.46 3.32 0.76
CA THR A 260 18.23 4.34 -0.29
C THR A 260 18.63 5.73 0.22
N PRO A 261 19.47 6.48 -0.53
CA PRO A 261 19.96 7.77 -0.08
C PRO A 261 18.84 8.78 0.19
N ARG A 262 18.95 9.52 1.29
CA ARG A 262 17.94 10.52 1.67
C ARG A 262 17.59 11.52 0.56
N PRO A 263 18.55 12.08 -0.22
CA PRO A 263 18.20 12.98 -1.32
C PRO A 263 17.32 12.34 -2.40
N VAL A 264 17.44 11.04 -2.61
CA VAL A 264 16.59 10.28 -3.54
C VAL A 264 15.16 10.17 -3.00
N ILE A 265 15.03 9.84 -1.71
CA ILE A 265 13.73 9.77 -1.02
C ILE A 265 13.03 11.13 -1.06
N ASP A 266 13.75 12.21 -0.76
CA ASP A 266 13.19 13.57 -0.76
C ASP A 266 12.75 14.01 -2.15
N LYS A 267 13.51 13.66 -3.19
CA LYS A 267 13.14 13.92 -4.58
C LYS A 267 11.89 13.15 -4.99
N LEU A 268 11.81 11.87 -4.64
CA LEU A 268 10.62 11.04 -4.86
C LEU A 268 9.41 11.61 -4.13
N ALA A 269 9.52 11.90 -2.83
CA ALA A 269 8.43 12.44 -2.02
C ALA A 269 7.95 13.79 -2.57
N THR A 270 8.87 14.68 -2.97
CA THR A 270 8.53 15.98 -3.55
C THR A 270 7.72 15.81 -4.83
N GLU A 271 8.15 14.95 -5.75
CA GLU A 271 7.46 14.77 -7.03
C GLU A 271 6.11 14.06 -6.84
N LEU A 272 6.05 13.03 -5.99
CA LEU A 272 4.79 12.39 -5.63
C LEU A 272 3.82 13.39 -5.00
N GLY A 273 4.30 14.31 -4.16
CA GLY A 273 3.48 15.37 -3.60
C GLY A 273 2.87 16.28 -4.66
N LYS A 274 3.65 16.70 -5.68
CA LYS A 274 3.11 17.47 -6.80
C LYS A 274 2.05 16.69 -7.58
N ILE A 275 2.33 15.41 -7.87
CA ILE A 275 1.41 14.53 -8.60
C ILE A 275 0.09 14.37 -7.84
N MET A 276 0.15 14.09 -6.53
CA MET A 276 -1.04 13.85 -5.71
C MET A 276 -1.84 15.12 -5.44
N ASN A 277 -1.20 16.30 -5.43
CA ASN A 277 -1.89 17.58 -5.27
C ASN A 277 -2.36 18.20 -6.59
N ASP A 278 -2.07 17.58 -7.74
CA ASP A 278 -2.56 18.03 -9.04
C ASP A 278 -4.09 17.80 -9.15
N PRO A 279 -4.89 18.84 -9.50
CA PRO A 279 -6.34 18.73 -9.56
C PRO A 279 -6.83 17.60 -10.50
N THR A 280 -6.17 17.43 -11.66
CA THR A 280 -6.54 16.38 -12.63
C THR A 280 -6.29 14.98 -12.05
N THR A 281 -5.24 14.82 -11.25
CA THR A 281 -4.95 13.59 -10.53
C THR A 281 -6.03 13.30 -9.50
N GLN A 282 -6.41 14.31 -8.70
CA GLN A 282 -7.45 14.18 -7.68
C GLN A 282 -8.80 13.83 -8.29
N GLU A 283 -9.19 14.49 -9.39
CA GLU A 283 -10.43 14.19 -10.12
C GLU A 283 -10.46 12.75 -10.63
N LYS A 284 -9.36 12.29 -11.26
CA LYS A 284 -9.26 10.91 -11.75
C LYS A 284 -9.39 9.88 -10.63
N LEU A 285 -8.77 10.12 -9.50
CA LEU A 285 -8.83 9.23 -8.35
C LEU A 285 -10.20 9.28 -7.67
N ALA A 286 -10.79 10.46 -7.50
CA ALA A 286 -12.13 10.64 -6.97
C ALA A 286 -13.20 9.95 -7.82
N ALA A 287 -13.07 9.99 -9.16
CA ALA A 287 -13.98 9.28 -10.08
C ALA A 287 -13.99 7.76 -9.84
N THR A 288 -12.93 7.20 -9.28
CA THR A 288 -12.82 5.79 -8.89
C THR A 288 -13.14 5.54 -7.40
N GLY A 289 -13.55 6.59 -6.65
CA GLY A 289 -13.84 6.46 -5.22
C GLY A 289 -12.57 6.37 -4.34
N GLN A 290 -11.45 6.85 -4.85
CA GLN A 290 -10.18 6.90 -4.12
C GLN A 290 -9.92 8.33 -3.64
N GLU A 291 -9.58 8.49 -2.37
CA GLU A 291 -9.28 9.79 -1.76
C GLU A 291 -7.76 9.97 -1.63
N VAL A 292 -7.26 11.05 -2.22
CA VAL A 292 -5.85 11.42 -2.07
C VAL A 292 -5.56 11.74 -0.61
N TRP A 293 -4.48 11.16 -0.10
CA TRP A 293 -3.99 11.39 1.25
C TRP A 293 -2.47 11.38 1.28
N PHE A 294 -1.89 12.47 0.84
CA PHE A 294 -0.45 12.61 0.78
C PHE A 294 0.15 12.98 2.12
N GLN A 295 1.13 12.19 2.56
CA GLN A 295 1.99 12.49 3.70
C GLN A 295 3.42 12.10 3.33
N GLY A 296 4.38 12.97 3.66
CA GLY A 296 5.81 12.72 3.44
C GLY A 296 6.40 11.65 4.37
N PRO A 297 7.71 11.39 4.24
CA PRO A 297 8.35 10.23 4.86
C PRO A 297 8.19 10.15 6.37
N GLU A 298 8.35 11.25 7.09
CA GLU A 298 8.30 11.29 8.56
C GLU A 298 6.88 11.03 9.08
N ALA A 299 5.88 11.69 8.47
CA ALA A 299 4.48 11.51 8.85
C ALA A 299 4.00 10.10 8.52
N PHE A 300 4.42 9.55 7.38
CA PHE A 300 4.14 8.16 7.01
C PHE A 300 4.78 7.17 7.99
N SER A 301 6.03 7.39 8.40
CA SER A 301 6.68 6.55 9.42
C SER A 301 5.92 6.56 10.75
N ALA A 302 5.50 7.74 11.21
CA ALA A 302 4.71 7.88 12.44
C ALA A 302 3.36 7.17 12.34
N MET A 303 2.69 7.28 11.19
CA MET A 303 1.43 6.62 10.91
C MET A 303 1.57 5.09 10.94
N MET A 304 2.61 4.52 10.29
CA MET A 304 2.83 3.07 10.31
C MET A 304 2.95 2.53 11.74
N LYS A 305 3.65 3.23 12.63
CA LYS A 305 3.78 2.83 14.04
C LYS A 305 2.43 2.84 14.77
N ALA A 306 1.63 3.87 14.54
CA ALA A 306 0.29 3.96 15.13
C ALA A 306 -0.63 2.84 14.61
N ASP A 307 -0.58 2.57 13.31
CA ASP A 307 -1.38 1.52 12.67
C ASP A 307 -0.93 0.11 13.10
N THR A 308 0.37 -0.14 13.24
CA THR A 308 0.87 -1.42 13.78
C THR A 308 0.25 -1.72 15.14
N LYS A 309 0.18 -0.70 16.03
CA LYS A 309 -0.48 -0.86 17.32
C LYS A 309 -1.98 -1.11 17.16
N LYS A 310 -2.70 -0.30 16.36
CA LYS A 310 -4.15 -0.41 16.13
C LYS A 310 -4.52 -1.79 15.56
N PHE A 311 -3.85 -2.23 14.50
CA PHE A 311 -4.08 -3.54 13.90
C PHE A 311 -3.72 -4.68 14.85
N GLY A 312 -2.63 -4.54 15.61
CA GLY A 312 -2.23 -5.51 16.62
C GLY A 312 -3.29 -5.71 17.70
N ASP A 313 -3.91 -4.64 18.19
CA ASP A 313 -4.99 -4.71 19.15
C ASP A 313 -6.22 -5.43 18.56
N ILE A 314 -6.62 -5.13 17.33
CA ILE A 314 -7.74 -5.79 16.64
C ILE A 314 -7.45 -7.29 16.47
N ILE A 315 -6.28 -7.63 15.93
CA ILE A 315 -5.86 -9.02 15.67
C ILE A 315 -5.86 -9.85 16.95
N ARG A 316 -5.32 -9.28 18.03
CA ARG A 316 -5.27 -9.93 19.36
C ARG A 316 -6.67 -10.18 19.90
N ILE A 317 -7.57 -9.18 19.86
CA ILE A 317 -8.91 -9.28 20.43
C ILE A 317 -9.79 -10.22 19.60
N ALA A 318 -9.71 -10.15 18.27
CA ALA A 318 -10.44 -11.02 17.36
C ALA A 318 -9.79 -12.41 17.21
N ASN A 319 -8.65 -12.65 17.89
CA ASN A 319 -7.88 -13.91 17.82
C ASN A 319 -7.59 -14.36 16.37
N ILE A 320 -7.28 -13.40 15.50
CA ILE A 320 -6.99 -13.67 14.08
C ILE A 320 -5.63 -14.38 14.02
N LYS A 321 -5.60 -15.57 13.43
CA LYS A 321 -4.38 -16.34 13.21
C LYS A 321 -4.27 -16.65 11.72
N MET A 322 -3.07 -16.56 11.15
CA MET A 322 -2.79 -17.19 9.88
C MET A 322 -2.35 -18.63 10.11
N GLU A 323 -2.98 -19.55 9.37
CA GLU A 323 -2.58 -20.95 9.33
C GLU A 323 -1.28 -21.14 8.55
#